data_6e0544d824f6b0435a235fa85597dd05
#
_entry.id   6e0544d824f6b0435a235fa85597dd05
#
_cell.length_a   1.000
_cell.length_b   1.000
_cell.length_c   1.000
_cell.angle_alpha   90.00
_cell.angle_beta   90.00
_cell.angle_gamma   90.00
#
_symmetry.space_group_name_H-M   'P 1'
#
loop_
_entity.id
_entity.type
_entity.pdbx_description
1 polymer ?
#
loop_
_entity_poly.entity_id
_entity_poly.type
_entity_poly.pdbx_seq_one_letter_code
_entity_poly.pdbx_strand_id
1 'polypeptide(L)'
;MNALVARVGAVRAVAPSAGVASTVGHSPKRMLFLDLVLSVFRLNGLLVAEGDAMTEDLGLTSARWKVIGVVALSTAGLTVPGIARVLGQSRQAVQRITDVMAQDGLITYEPNPKHKRSVLVLLTDEGKSAYHALREVQDPWAIRNTEDIPIEELETSLRLVRRLIQRLDK
;
A
#
# COMPACT_ATOMS: atom_id res chain seq x y z
N MET A 1 -13.62 -14.14 -24.70
CA MET A 1 -13.79 -12.71 -24.32
C MET A 1 -15.00 -12.63 -23.40
N ASN A 2 -14.75 -12.41 -22.12
CA ASN A 2 -15.49 -13.00 -21.01
C ASN A 2 -16.68 -12.20 -20.50
N ALA A 3 -17.81 -12.89 -20.35
CA ALA A 3 -19.09 -12.43 -19.77
C ALA A 3 -19.03 -12.21 -18.23
N LEU A 4 -17.86 -12.13 -17.60
CA LEU A 4 -17.68 -11.98 -16.16
C LEU A 4 -17.54 -10.52 -15.71
N VAL A 5 -17.26 -9.59 -16.63
CA VAL A 5 -17.05 -8.16 -16.30
C VAL A 5 -18.36 -7.38 -16.16
N ALA A 6 -19.49 -7.94 -16.63
CA ALA A 6 -20.79 -7.25 -16.67
C ALA A 6 -21.65 -7.40 -15.40
N ARG A 7 -21.16 -8.00 -14.31
CA ARG A 7 -21.97 -8.29 -13.12
C ARG A 7 -21.51 -7.65 -11.80
N VAL A 8 -20.57 -6.73 -11.81
CA VAL A 8 -20.35 -5.84 -10.66
C VAL A 8 -21.08 -4.53 -10.95
N GLY A 9 -22.40 -4.70 -11.16
CA GLY A 9 -23.31 -3.58 -11.29
C GLY A 9 -23.32 -2.72 -10.04
N ALA A 10 -23.38 -1.43 -10.29
CA ALA A 10 -23.84 -0.35 -9.43
C ALA A 10 -24.22 -0.80 -8.00
N VAL A 11 -23.42 -0.37 -7.02
CA VAL A 11 -23.92 -0.26 -5.66
C VAL A 11 -25.04 0.77 -5.73
N ARG A 12 -26.26 0.24 -5.86
CA ARG A 12 -27.48 1.04 -5.82
C ARG A 12 -27.48 1.76 -4.47
N ALA A 13 -27.48 3.07 -4.48
CA ALA A 13 -27.71 3.85 -3.28
C ALA A 13 -28.93 3.26 -2.56
N VAL A 14 -28.70 2.72 -1.37
CA VAL A 14 -29.80 2.23 -0.53
C VAL A 14 -30.57 3.48 -0.12
N ALA A 15 -31.77 3.61 -0.68
CA ALA A 15 -32.68 4.65 -0.26
C ALA A 15 -32.93 4.48 1.26
N PRO A 16 -32.86 5.55 2.06
CA PRO A 16 -33.11 5.44 3.48
C PRO A 16 -34.57 5.00 3.71
N SER A 17 -34.76 3.84 4.35
CA SER A 17 -36.06 3.43 4.85
C SER A 17 -36.59 4.50 5.82
N ALA A 18 -37.76 5.03 5.55
CA ALA A 18 -38.48 5.97 6.40
C ALA A 18 -38.73 5.34 7.76
N GLY A 19 -38.09 5.84 8.82
CA GLY A 19 -38.43 5.43 10.16
C GLY A 19 -37.29 5.34 11.18
N VAL A 20 -36.39 6.34 11.25
CA VAL A 20 -35.73 6.78 12.49
C VAL A 20 -35.33 8.24 12.31
N ALA A 21 -36.11 9.13 12.88
CA ALA A 21 -35.78 10.55 12.97
C ALA A 21 -34.65 10.72 14.01
N SER A 22 -33.39 10.70 13.52
CA SER A 22 -32.24 11.16 14.27
C SER A 22 -31.69 12.39 13.53
N THR A 23 -31.91 13.56 14.11
CA THR A 23 -31.49 14.87 13.63
C THR A 23 -29.99 15.10 13.73
N VAL A 24 -29.20 14.23 13.17
CA VAL A 24 -27.79 14.51 12.85
C VAL A 24 -27.74 14.89 11.38
N GLY A 25 -27.76 16.20 11.10
CA GLY A 25 -27.69 16.74 9.75
C GLY A 25 -26.55 16.08 8.96
N HIS A 26 -26.90 15.36 7.90
CA HIS A 26 -25.93 14.68 7.04
C HIS A 26 -25.21 15.74 6.19
N SER A 27 -24.09 16.27 6.71
CA SER A 27 -23.24 17.17 5.93
C SER A 27 -22.78 16.44 4.67
N PRO A 28 -22.96 16.99 3.45
CA PRO A 28 -22.46 16.41 2.20
C PRO A 28 -20.97 16.06 2.28
N LYS A 29 -20.20 16.90 2.96
CA LYS A 29 -18.76 16.66 3.20
C LYS A 29 -18.48 15.39 4.02
N ARG A 30 -19.32 15.10 5.01
CA ARG A 30 -19.22 13.86 5.80
C ARG A 30 -19.50 12.63 4.94
N MET A 31 -20.53 12.68 4.11
CA MET A 31 -20.89 11.57 3.23
C MET A 31 -19.79 11.29 2.22
N LEU A 32 -19.25 12.31 1.56
CA LEU A 32 -18.11 12.19 0.65
C LEU A 32 -16.87 11.62 1.33
N PHE A 33 -16.61 12.01 2.59
CA PHE A 33 -15.48 11.46 3.32
C PHE A 33 -15.65 9.96 3.63
N LEU A 34 -16.85 9.54 4.03
CA LEU A 34 -17.12 8.11 4.28
C LEU A 34 -17.03 7.29 3.01
N ASP A 35 -17.52 7.80 1.89
CA ASP A 35 -17.41 7.15 0.59
C ASP A 35 -15.95 7.04 0.13
N LEU A 36 -15.16 8.10 0.32
CA LEU A 36 -13.71 8.06 0.10
C LEU A 36 -13.04 6.97 0.94
N VAL A 37 -13.38 6.83 2.23
CA VAL A 37 -12.79 5.79 3.11
C VAL A 37 -13.14 4.39 2.59
N LEU A 38 -14.39 4.14 2.21
CA LEU A 38 -14.79 2.85 1.63
C LEU A 38 -14.08 2.57 0.30
N SER A 39 -13.92 3.59 -0.53
CA SER A 39 -13.19 3.50 -1.80
C SER A 39 -11.72 3.17 -1.58
N VAL A 40 -11.08 3.76 -0.57
CA VAL A 40 -9.69 3.45 -0.18
C VAL A 40 -9.55 2.01 0.29
N PHE A 41 -10.48 1.48 1.09
CA PHE A 41 -10.43 0.07 1.49
C PHE A 41 -10.57 -0.89 0.31
N ARG A 42 -11.49 -0.59 -0.62
CA ARG A 42 -11.65 -1.37 -1.84
C ARG A 42 -10.41 -1.30 -2.71
N LEU A 43 -9.87 -0.10 -2.94
CA LEU A 43 -8.65 0.11 -3.72
C LEU A 43 -7.47 -0.65 -3.12
N ASN A 44 -7.30 -0.61 -1.80
CA ASN A 44 -6.24 -1.38 -1.13
C ASN A 44 -6.37 -2.88 -1.41
N GLY A 45 -7.58 -3.45 -1.35
CA GLY A 45 -7.80 -4.86 -1.68
C GLY A 45 -7.42 -5.20 -3.13
N LEU A 46 -7.80 -4.36 -4.09
CA LEU A 46 -7.45 -4.52 -5.49
C LEU A 46 -5.94 -4.41 -5.73
N LEU A 47 -5.28 -3.42 -5.11
CA LEU A 47 -3.83 -3.26 -5.20
C LEU A 47 -3.04 -4.42 -4.60
N VAL A 48 -3.57 -5.07 -3.55
CA VAL A 48 -2.96 -6.28 -2.98
C VAL A 48 -3.07 -7.44 -3.98
N ALA A 49 -4.26 -7.68 -4.55
CA ALA A 49 -4.49 -8.75 -5.51
C ALA A 49 -3.67 -8.56 -6.80
N GLU A 50 -3.65 -7.33 -7.35
CA GLU A 50 -2.82 -6.98 -8.51
C GLU A 50 -1.33 -7.16 -8.20
N GLY A 51 -0.90 -6.75 -7.01
CA GLY A 51 0.50 -6.89 -6.58
C GLY A 51 0.91 -8.34 -6.45
N ASP A 52 0.08 -9.22 -5.92
CA ASP A 52 0.36 -10.65 -5.84
C ASP A 52 0.44 -11.27 -7.25
N ALA A 53 -0.51 -10.97 -8.13
CA ALA A 53 -0.51 -11.46 -9.52
C ALA A 53 0.72 -10.95 -10.31
N MET A 54 1.08 -9.69 -10.16
CA MET A 54 2.22 -9.07 -10.85
C MET A 54 3.57 -9.67 -10.43
N THR A 55 3.68 -10.14 -9.19
CA THR A 55 4.94 -10.62 -8.62
C THR A 55 5.01 -12.15 -8.47
N GLU A 56 4.01 -12.88 -8.97
CA GLU A 56 3.95 -14.35 -8.90
C GLU A 56 5.18 -15.01 -9.53
N ASP A 57 5.54 -14.60 -10.75
CA ASP A 57 6.70 -15.13 -11.47
C ASP A 57 8.05 -14.78 -10.80
N LEU A 58 8.07 -13.76 -9.94
CA LEU A 58 9.25 -13.37 -9.17
C LEU A 58 9.36 -14.11 -7.82
N GLY A 59 8.39 -14.97 -7.49
CA GLY A 59 8.33 -15.64 -6.18
C GLY A 59 8.11 -14.66 -5.01
N LEU A 60 7.61 -13.46 -5.29
CA LEU A 60 7.33 -12.43 -4.29
C LEU A 60 5.83 -12.35 -4.02
N THR A 61 5.48 -12.04 -2.77
CA THR A 61 4.11 -11.66 -2.39
C THR A 61 4.00 -10.14 -2.30
N SER A 62 2.78 -9.61 -2.37
CA SER A 62 2.53 -8.18 -2.20
C SER A 62 3.04 -7.64 -0.85
N ALA A 63 3.10 -8.47 0.17
CA ALA A 63 3.70 -8.12 1.46
C ALA A 63 5.22 -7.93 1.36
N ARG A 64 5.93 -8.82 0.65
CA ARG A 64 7.39 -8.78 0.48
C ARG A 64 7.83 -7.64 -0.42
N TRP A 65 7.19 -7.47 -1.58
CA TRP A 65 7.59 -6.42 -2.51
C TRP A 65 7.38 -5.01 -1.93
N LYS A 66 6.35 -4.80 -1.09
CA LYS A 66 6.18 -3.53 -0.37
C LYS A 66 7.35 -3.23 0.56
N VAL A 67 7.84 -4.24 1.30
CA VAL A 67 9.02 -4.09 2.17
C VAL A 67 10.27 -3.81 1.33
N ILE A 68 10.50 -4.56 0.24
CA ILE A 68 11.62 -4.33 -0.69
C ILE A 68 11.58 -2.88 -1.19
N GLY A 69 10.42 -2.42 -1.69
CA GLY A 69 10.26 -1.08 -2.23
C GLY A 69 10.56 0.02 -1.20
N VAL A 70 10.04 -0.12 0.03
CA VAL A 70 10.28 0.86 1.10
C VAL A 70 11.75 0.88 1.54
N VAL A 71 12.40 -0.29 1.64
CA VAL A 71 13.82 -0.38 2.04
C VAL A 71 14.73 0.14 0.92
N ALA A 72 14.43 -0.16 -0.35
CA ALA A 72 15.20 0.31 -1.50
C ALA A 72 15.21 1.84 -1.64
N LEU A 73 14.13 2.52 -1.24
CA LEU A 73 14.04 3.98 -1.26
C LEU A 73 14.81 4.65 -0.12
N SER A 74 15.35 3.88 0.84
CA SER A 74 16.13 4.40 1.95
C SER A 74 17.62 4.16 1.74
N THR A 75 18.39 5.22 1.58
CA THR A 75 19.86 5.13 1.43
C THR A 75 20.58 4.66 2.70
N ALA A 76 19.95 4.76 3.86
CA ALA A 76 20.53 4.43 5.16
C ALA A 76 19.95 3.19 5.83
N GLY A 77 19.07 2.46 5.12
CA GLY A 77 18.27 1.39 5.72
C GLY A 77 17.14 1.93 6.62
N LEU A 78 16.25 1.05 7.04
CA LEU A 78 15.11 1.38 7.91
C LEU A 78 15.02 0.37 9.06
N THR A 79 14.56 0.82 10.21
CA THR A 79 14.18 -0.11 11.28
C THR A 79 12.81 -0.74 10.98
N VAL A 80 12.54 -1.93 11.53
CA VAL A 80 11.21 -2.56 11.42
C VAL A 80 10.07 -1.62 11.83
N PRO A 81 10.16 -0.87 12.95
CA PRO A 81 9.15 0.15 13.27
C PRO A 81 9.05 1.27 12.23
N GLY A 82 10.15 1.63 11.57
CA GLY A 82 10.17 2.62 10.49
C GLY A 82 9.41 2.12 9.27
N ILE A 83 9.68 0.88 8.83
CA ILE A 83 8.96 0.22 7.72
C ILE A 83 7.47 0.10 8.05
N ALA A 84 7.13 -0.35 9.27
CA ALA A 84 5.76 -0.50 9.73
C ALA A 84 4.98 0.81 9.64
N ARG A 85 5.59 1.92 10.05
CA ARG A 85 4.99 3.26 9.94
C ARG A 85 4.74 3.66 8.48
N VAL A 86 5.73 3.47 7.61
CA VAL A 86 5.58 3.80 6.17
C VAL A 86 4.47 2.99 5.52
N LEU A 87 4.35 1.69 5.86
CA LEU A 87 3.36 0.79 5.29
C LEU A 87 1.98 0.83 5.99
N GLY A 88 1.85 1.58 7.10
CA GLY A 88 0.62 1.58 7.89
C GLY A 88 0.29 0.22 8.51
N GLN A 89 1.32 -0.60 8.84
CA GLN A 89 1.18 -1.96 9.36
C GLN A 89 1.65 -2.08 10.81
N SER A 90 1.28 -3.17 11.48
CA SER A 90 1.82 -3.45 12.81
C SER A 90 3.30 -3.86 12.75
N ARG A 91 4.07 -3.52 13.79
CA ARG A 91 5.49 -3.91 13.92
C ARG A 91 5.65 -5.43 13.85
N GLN A 92 4.73 -6.20 14.48
CA GLN A 92 4.77 -7.66 14.46
C GLN A 92 4.54 -8.24 13.06
N ALA A 93 3.62 -7.65 12.27
CA ALA A 93 3.40 -8.07 10.88
C ALA A 93 4.66 -7.85 10.04
N VAL A 94 5.26 -6.66 10.12
CA VAL A 94 6.49 -6.34 9.38
C VAL A 94 7.66 -7.19 9.87
N GLN A 95 7.81 -7.43 11.20
CA GLN A 95 8.86 -8.30 11.71
C GLN A 95 8.79 -9.70 11.12
N ARG A 96 7.61 -10.32 11.07
CA ARG A 96 7.44 -11.66 10.45
C ARG A 96 7.84 -11.67 8.97
N ILE A 97 7.48 -10.63 8.23
CA ILE A 97 7.84 -10.52 6.81
C ILE A 97 9.36 -10.39 6.67
N THR A 98 9.98 -9.50 7.44
CA THR A 98 11.43 -9.28 7.38
C THR A 98 12.22 -10.50 7.87
N ASP A 99 11.74 -11.24 8.86
CA ASP A 99 12.40 -12.48 9.33
C ASP A 99 12.43 -13.54 8.21
N VAL A 100 11.31 -13.74 7.51
CA VAL A 100 11.26 -14.65 6.36
C VAL A 100 12.15 -14.16 5.21
N MET A 101 12.13 -12.87 4.91
CA MET A 101 12.98 -12.29 3.85
C MET A 101 14.47 -12.39 4.18
N ALA A 102 14.85 -12.33 5.47
CA ALA A 102 16.23 -12.56 5.91
C ALA A 102 16.64 -14.02 5.74
N GLN A 103 15.75 -14.97 6.05
CA GLN A 103 15.98 -16.41 5.80
C GLN A 103 16.13 -16.72 4.30
N ASP A 104 15.37 -16.01 3.46
CA ASP A 104 15.43 -16.14 2.00
C ASP A 104 16.60 -15.34 1.37
N GLY A 105 17.43 -14.68 2.19
CA GLY A 105 18.61 -13.95 1.73
C GLY A 105 18.33 -12.61 1.03
N LEU A 106 17.09 -12.09 1.07
CA LEU A 106 16.71 -10.84 0.39
C LEU A 106 17.10 -9.59 1.18
N ILE A 107 17.20 -9.72 2.49
CA ILE A 107 17.59 -8.63 3.39
C ILE A 107 18.61 -9.09 4.42
N THR A 108 19.30 -8.14 5.02
CA THR A 108 20.14 -8.34 6.19
C THR A 108 19.77 -7.35 7.29
N TYR A 109 20.10 -7.72 8.54
CA TYR A 109 19.97 -6.86 9.69
C TYR A 109 21.36 -6.33 10.09
N GLU A 110 21.51 -5.00 10.17
CA GLU A 110 22.76 -4.37 10.58
C GLU A 110 22.56 -3.50 11.83
N PRO A 111 23.63 -3.32 12.64
CA PRO A 111 23.58 -2.41 13.79
C PRO A 111 23.22 -0.99 13.34
N ASN A 112 22.32 -0.33 14.08
CA ASN A 112 21.99 1.06 13.81
C ASN A 112 23.01 2.00 14.51
N PRO A 113 23.82 2.75 13.75
CA PRO A 113 24.82 3.63 14.33
C PRO A 113 24.23 4.77 15.19
N LYS A 114 22.96 5.12 14.93
CA LYS A 114 22.25 6.17 15.67
C LYS A 114 21.55 5.67 16.94
N HIS A 115 21.29 4.36 17.04
CA HIS A 115 20.55 3.77 18.17
C HIS A 115 21.02 2.34 18.46
N LYS A 116 21.91 2.18 19.44
CA LYS A 116 22.55 0.91 19.81
C LYS A 116 21.60 -0.27 20.09
N ARG A 117 20.31 -0.02 20.40
CA ARG A 117 19.30 -1.05 20.69
C ARG A 117 18.41 -1.40 19.50
N SER A 118 18.61 -0.78 18.33
CA SER A 118 17.83 -1.04 17.14
C SER A 118 18.70 -1.55 16.00
N VAL A 119 18.11 -2.31 15.11
CA VAL A 119 18.75 -2.80 13.89
C VAL A 119 18.13 -2.15 12.67
N LEU A 120 18.92 -1.99 11.63
CA LEU A 120 18.49 -1.55 10.32
C LEU A 120 18.26 -2.77 9.43
N VAL A 121 17.22 -2.71 8.64
CA VAL A 121 16.92 -3.62 7.54
C VAL A 121 17.53 -3.03 6.28
N LEU A 122 18.38 -3.80 5.60
CA LEU A 122 18.98 -3.43 4.32
C LEU A 122 18.74 -4.53 3.30
N LEU A 123 18.70 -4.18 2.02
CA LEU A 123 18.69 -5.15 0.95
C LEU A 123 20.08 -5.76 0.77
N THR A 124 20.14 -7.07 0.62
CA THR A 124 21.32 -7.78 0.10
C THR A 124 21.47 -7.53 -1.40
N ASP A 125 22.47 -8.10 -2.06
CA ASP A 125 22.59 -8.01 -3.51
C ASP A 125 21.47 -8.80 -4.22
N GLU A 126 21.03 -9.92 -3.65
CA GLU A 126 19.84 -10.65 -4.07
C GLU A 126 18.57 -9.79 -3.92
N GLY A 127 18.43 -9.11 -2.79
CA GLY A 127 17.30 -8.18 -2.55
C GLY A 127 17.30 -7.00 -3.51
N LYS A 128 18.47 -6.46 -3.88
CA LYS A 128 18.60 -5.42 -4.90
C LYS A 128 18.22 -5.95 -6.29
N SER A 129 18.67 -7.15 -6.62
CA SER A 129 18.30 -7.83 -7.87
C SER A 129 16.78 -8.06 -7.94
N ALA A 130 16.17 -8.54 -6.85
CA ALA A 130 14.72 -8.68 -6.75
C ALA A 130 13.98 -7.33 -6.89
N TYR A 131 14.54 -6.24 -6.33
CA TYR A 131 13.99 -4.89 -6.52
C TYR A 131 14.06 -4.43 -7.98
N HIS A 132 15.15 -4.70 -8.68
CA HIS A 132 15.26 -4.37 -10.11
C HIS A 132 14.25 -5.16 -10.94
N ALA A 133 14.13 -6.47 -10.74
CA ALA A 133 13.13 -7.30 -11.41
C ALA A 133 11.69 -6.81 -11.12
N LEU A 134 11.43 -6.40 -9.88
CA LEU A 134 10.15 -5.80 -9.49
C LEU A 134 9.86 -4.53 -10.29
N ARG A 135 10.85 -3.65 -10.49
CA ARG A 135 10.70 -2.40 -11.28
C ARG A 135 10.32 -2.71 -12.73
N GLU A 136 10.90 -3.73 -13.33
CA GLU A 136 10.58 -4.14 -14.71
C GLU A 136 9.10 -4.49 -14.91
N VAL A 137 8.43 -5.06 -13.91
CA VAL A 137 7.00 -5.38 -13.97
C VAL A 137 6.11 -4.24 -13.46
N GLN A 138 6.58 -3.43 -12.51
CA GLN A 138 5.83 -2.31 -11.97
C GLN A 138 5.69 -1.13 -12.94
N ASP A 139 6.73 -0.79 -13.68
CA ASP A 139 6.72 0.38 -14.53
C ASP A 139 5.66 0.26 -15.67
N PRO A 140 5.56 -0.85 -16.44
CA PRO A 140 4.46 -1.04 -17.38
C PRO A 140 3.07 -1.06 -16.72
N TRP A 141 2.98 -1.64 -15.52
CA TRP A 141 1.73 -1.66 -14.76
C TRP A 141 1.29 -0.25 -14.36
N ALA A 142 2.21 0.58 -13.85
CA ALA A 142 1.93 1.96 -13.49
C ALA A 142 1.51 2.80 -14.69
N ILE A 143 2.20 2.65 -15.84
CA ILE A 143 1.87 3.34 -17.09
C ILE A 143 0.44 3.00 -17.50
N ARG A 144 0.08 1.72 -17.60
CA ARG A 144 -1.28 1.30 -18.00
C ARG A 144 -2.38 1.83 -17.10
N ASN A 145 -2.11 1.92 -15.79
CA ASN A 145 -3.10 2.38 -14.80
C ASN A 145 -3.20 3.90 -14.68
N THR A 146 -2.36 4.65 -15.40
CA THR A 146 -2.35 6.12 -15.35
C THR A 146 -2.46 6.78 -16.71
N GLU A 147 -2.60 6.02 -17.78
CA GLU A 147 -2.57 6.49 -19.17
C GLU A 147 -3.58 7.61 -19.46
N ASP A 148 -4.78 7.52 -18.88
CA ASP A 148 -5.87 8.47 -19.05
C ASP A 148 -6.04 9.44 -17.86
N ILE A 149 -5.13 9.40 -16.87
CA ILE A 149 -5.22 10.24 -15.66
C ILE A 149 -4.28 11.44 -15.77
N PRO A 150 -4.80 12.68 -15.76
CA PRO A 150 -3.97 13.88 -15.74
C PRO A 150 -3.06 13.92 -14.52
N ILE A 151 -1.82 14.38 -14.70
CA ILE A 151 -0.85 14.45 -13.61
C ILE A 151 -1.34 15.31 -12.43
N GLU A 152 -2.09 16.37 -12.72
CA GLU A 152 -2.65 17.28 -11.73
C GLU A 152 -3.69 16.59 -10.83
N GLU A 153 -4.43 15.61 -11.35
CA GLU A 153 -5.37 14.79 -10.56
C GLU A 153 -4.62 13.85 -9.63
N LEU A 154 -3.55 13.20 -10.12
CA LEU A 154 -2.69 12.36 -9.29
C LEU A 154 -2.03 13.15 -8.15
N GLU A 155 -1.49 14.33 -8.47
CA GLU A 155 -0.90 15.21 -7.46
C GLU A 155 -1.90 15.66 -6.41
N THR A 156 -3.11 16.04 -6.84
CA THR A 156 -4.19 16.48 -5.94
C THR A 156 -4.64 15.35 -5.03
N SER A 157 -4.83 14.16 -5.58
CA SER A 157 -5.20 12.96 -4.84
C SER A 157 -4.11 12.58 -3.83
N LEU A 158 -2.84 12.60 -4.25
CA LEU A 158 -1.70 12.32 -3.39
C LEU A 158 -1.57 13.32 -2.23
N ARG A 159 -1.80 14.62 -2.49
CA ARG A 159 -1.83 15.66 -1.44
C ARG A 159 -2.93 15.39 -0.42
N LEU A 160 -4.13 15.00 -0.88
CA LEU A 160 -5.24 14.66 0.02
C LEU A 160 -4.91 13.43 0.89
N VAL A 161 -4.44 12.35 0.28
CA VAL A 161 -4.06 11.11 0.98
C VAL A 161 -2.98 11.39 2.03
N ARG A 162 -1.91 12.11 1.68
CA ARG A 162 -0.83 12.47 2.62
C ARG A 162 -1.36 13.29 3.80
N ARG A 163 -2.26 14.23 3.57
CA ARG A 163 -2.88 15.03 4.64
C ARG A 163 -3.76 14.19 5.56
N LEU A 164 -4.48 13.20 5.03
CA LEU A 164 -5.26 12.27 5.84
C LEU A 164 -4.37 11.36 6.68
N ILE A 165 -3.29 10.82 6.09
CA ILE A 165 -2.29 10.03 6.82
C ILE A 165 -1.73 10.84 7.99
N GLN A 166 -1.25 12.07 7.77
CA GLN A 166 -0.73 12.94 8.84
C GLN A 166 -1.73 13.22 9.97
N ARG A 167 -3.02 13.22 9.69
CA ARG A 167 -4.07 13.42 10.71
C ARG A 167 -4.37 12.16 11.53
N LEU A 168 -4.19 11.00 10.93
CA LEU A 168 -4.51 9.70 11.52
C LEU A 168 -3.29 9.03 12.17
N ASP A 169 -2.08 9.36 11.73
CA ASP A 169 -0.80 8.91 12.31
C ASP A 169 -0.50 9.74 13.58
N LYS A 170 -1.11 9.33 14.73
CA LYS A 170 -0.96 9.98 16.04
C LYS A 170 0.03 9.26 16.92
#